data_f95459df20c6b2d118f800dd530530bb
#
_entry.id   f95459df20c6b2d118f800dd530530bb
#
_cell.length_a   1.000
_cell.length_b   1.000
_cell.length_c   1.000
_cell.angle_alpha   90.00
_cell.angle_beta   90.00
_cell.angle_gamma   90.00
#
_symmetry.space_group_name_H-M   'P 1'
#
loop_
_entity.id
_entity.type
_entity.pdbx_description
1 polymer ?
#
loop_
_entity_poly.entity_id
_entity_poly.type
_entity_poly.pdbx_seq_one_letter_code
_entity_poly.pdbx_strand_id
1 'polypeptide(L)'
;MATNAKPVYKRILLKLSGEALQGSEGFGIDASILDRMAQEIKELVELGIQVGVVIGGGNLFRGAGLAKAGMNRVVGDHMGMLATVMNGLAMRDSLHRAYVNARLMSAIPLNGVCDNYSWAEAISLLRNNRVVILAAGTGNPFFTTDSAACLRGIEIEADVVLKATKVDGVFTADPAKDPSATMYDQLTYSEVLDKELKVMDLAAFTLARDHKLPIRVFNMNKPGALRRVVMGEKEGTLITE
;
A
#
# COMPACT_ATOMS: atom_id res chain seq x y z
N MET A 1 2.05 -14.34 30.92
CA MET A 1 2.03 -12.88 31.17
C MET A 1 1.98 -12.22 29.79
N ALA A 2 0.86 -11.60 29.42
CA ALA A 2 0.78 -10.89 28.15
C ALA A 2 1.70 -9.66 28.26
N THR A 3 2.74 -9.62 27.46
CA THR A 3 3.61 -8.44 27.33
C THR A 3 2.73 -7.30 26.83
N ASN A 4 2.61 -6.25 27.62
CA ASN A 4 1.91 -4.99 27.29
C ASN A 4 2.74 -4.19 26.25
N ALA A 5 3.18 -4.86 25.17
CA ALA A 5 3.92 -4.23 24.10
C ALA A 5 2.96 -3.31 23.34
N LYS A 6 3.30 -2.03 23.24
CA LYS A 6 2.53 -1.05 22.47
C LYS A 6 3.03 -1.04 21.02
N PRO A 7 2.15 -0.77 20.03
CA PRO A 7 2.57 -0.54 18.66
C PRO A 7 3.64 0.56 18.57
N VAL A 8 4.61 0.37 17.67
CA VAL A 8 5.67 1.36 17.44
C VAL A 8 5.25 2.49 16.50
N TYR A 9 4.15 2.30 15.78
CA TYR A 9 3.55 3.29 14.89
C TYR A 9 2.15 3.66 15.36
N LYS A 10 1.80 4.94 15.25
CA LYS A 10 0.46 5.45 15.54
C LYS A 10 -0.39 5.53 14.28
N ARG A 11 0.20 5.94 13.16
CA ARG A 11 -0.46 6.08 11.86
C ARG A 11 0.38 5.46 10.77
N ILE A 12 -0.21 4.61 9.97
CA ILE A 12 0.47 3.95 8.85
C ILE A 12 -0.25 4.22 7.54
N LEU A 13 0.50 4.20 6.44
CA LEU A 13 -0.06 4.02 5.12
C LEU A 13 0.29 2.62 4.62
N LEU A 14 -0.71 1.77 4.46
CA LEU A 14 -0.58 0.43 3.91
C LEU A 14 -0.76 0.47 2.39
N LYS A 15 0.29 0.12 1.64
CA LYS A 15 0.25 0.00 0.19
C LYS A 15 0.14 -1.46 -0.22
N LEU A 16 -0.95 -1.79 -0.90
CA LEU A 16 -1.24 -3.10 -1.47
C LEU A 16 -1.08 -3.06 -2.99
N SER A 17 -0.44 -4.05 -3.60
CA SER A 17 -0.52 -4.21 -5.06
C SER A 17 -1.91 -4.75 -5.44
N GLY A 18 -2.46 -4.31 -6.57
CA GLY A 18 -3.70 -4.92 -7.07
C GLY A 18 -3.57 -6.42 -7.28
N GLU A 19 -2.41 -6.88 -7.71
CA GLU A 19 -2.11 -8.32 -7.89
C GLU A 19 -2.19 -9.13 -6.59
N ALA A 20 -2.13 -8.47 -5.41
CA ALA A 20 -2.35 -9.13 -4.14
C ALA A 20 -3.83 -9.49 -3.91
N LEU A 21 -4.77 -8.88 -4.65
CA LEU A 21 -6.20 -9.14 -4.56
C LEU A 21 -6.69 -10.25 -5.52
N GLN A 22 -5.86 -10.65 -6.48
CA GLN A 22 -6.21 -11.73 -7.40
C GLN A 22 -5.96 -13.08 -6.73
N GLY A 23 -6.91 -14.01 -6.86
CA GLY A 23 -6.72 -15.39 -6.43
C GLY A 23 -5.90 -16.19 -7.44
N SER A 24 -6.18 -17.51 -7.52
CA SER A 24 -5.54 -18.44 -8.46
C SER A 24 -5.80 -18.12 -9.94
N GLU A 25 -6.88 -17.41 -10.22
CA GLU A 25 -7.28 -17.02 -11.59
C GLU A 25 -6.30 -16.03 -12.25
N GLY A 26 -5.45 -15.36 -11.47
CA GLY A 26 -4.49 -14.36 -11.99
C GLY A 26 -5.13 -13.08 -12.53
N PHE A 27 -6.42 -12.87 -12.31
CA PHE A 27 -7.21 -11.71 -12.68
C PHE A 27 -8.38 -11.52 -11.71
N GLY A 28 -8.90 -10.29 -11.60
CA GLY A 28 -10.08 -10.00 -10.80
C GLY A 28 -9.81 -9.80 -9.32
N ILE A 29 -10.84 -9.95 -8.51
CA ILE A 29 -10.83 -9.73 -7.07
C ILE A 29 -11.31 -11.02 -6.39
N ASP A 30 -10.47 -11.58 -5.52
CA ASP A 30 -10.80 -12.74 -4.71
C ASP A 30 -11.38 -12.30 -3.36
N ALA A 31 -12.62 -12.69 -3.08
CA ALA A 31 -13.33 -12.29 -1.86
C ALA A 31 -12.65 -12.84 -0.59
N SER A 32 -12.07 -14.04 -0.64
CA SER A 32 -11.41 -14.64 0.53
C SER A 32 -10.12 -13.89 0.90
N ILE A 33 -9.40 -13.41 -0.10
CA ILE A 33 -8.21 -12.56 0.10
C ILE A 33 -8.60 -11.21 0.69
N LEU A 34 -9.66 -10.57 0.17
CA LEU A 34 -10.17 -9.32 0.74
C LEU A 34 -10.57 -9.49 2.20
N ASP A 35 -11.31 -10.55 2.52
CA ASP A 35 -11.79 -10.82 3.88
C ASP A 35 -10.62 -11.07 4.84
N ARG A 36 -9.58 -11.80 4.41
CA ARG A 36 -8.34 -11.96 5.18
C ARG A 36 -7.66 -10.62 5.43
N MET A 37 -7.49 -9.79 4.39
CA MET A 37 -6.87 -8.46 4.52
C MET A 37 -7.69 -7.55 5.44
N ALA A 38 -9.02 -7.60 5.35
CA ALA A 38 -9.90 -6.82 6.23
C ALA A 38 -9.75 -7.23 7.70
N GLN A 39 -9.57 -8.52 7.99
CA GLN A 39 -9.32 -8.99 9.35
C GLN A 39 -7.94 -8.53 9.87
N GLU A 40 -6.89 -8.61 9.05
CA GLU A 40 -5.57 -8.11 9.45
C GLU A 40 -5.59 -6.59 9.72
N ILE A 41 -6.30 -5.81 8.89
CA ILE A 41 -6.48 -4.36 9.11
C ILE A 41 -7.32 -4.11 10.39
N LYS A 42 -8.36 -4.90 10.63
CA LYS A 42 -9.18 -4.81 11.85
C LYS A 42 -8.33 -4.97 13.11
N GLU A 43 -7.44 -5.95 13.15
CA GLU A 43 -6.51 -6.15 14.28
C GLU A 43 -5.68 -4.90 14.57
N LEU A 44 -5.23 -4.18 13.53
CA LEU A 44 -4.48 -2.94 13.69
C LEU A 44 -5.34 -1.82 14.28
N VAL A 45 -6.57 -1.67 13.79
CA VAL A 45 -7.53 -0.68 14.31
C VAL A 45 -7.86 -0.96 15.78
N GLU A 46 -8.02 -2.22 16.15
CA GLU A 46 -8.27 -2.65 17.55
C GLU A 46 -7.05 -2.37 18.45
N LEU A 47 -5.83 -2.37 17.90
CA LEU A 47 -4.62 -1.91 18.59
C LEU A 47 -4.50 -0.38 18.69
N GLY A 48 -5.46 0.38 18.14
CA GLY A 48 -5.47 1.84 18.15
C GLY A 48 -4.62 2.48 17.05
N ILE A 49 -4.22 1.72 16.03
CA ILE A 49 -3.45 2.23 14.90
C ILE A 49 -4.39 2.86 13.87
N GLN A 50 -4.02 4.04 13.39
CA GLN A 50 -4.71 4.75 12.32
C GLN A 50 -4.21 4.23 10.97
N VAL A 51 -5.10 3.73 10.11
CA VAL A 51 -4.73 3.03 8.88
C VAL A 51 -5.26 3.75 7.65
N GLY A 52 -4.35 4.31 6.84
CA GLY A 52 -4.58 4.68 5.45
C GLY A 52 -4.23 3.52 4.53
N VAL A 53 -4.99 3.30 3.47
CA VAL A 53 -4.78 2.20 2.51
C VAL A 53 -4.72 2.74 1.10
N VAL A 54 -3.70 2.37 0.34
CA VAL A 54 -3.59 2.57 -1.11
C VAL A 54 -3.53 1.21 -1.79
N ILE A 55 -4.37 0.98 -2.79
CA ILE A 55 -4.43 -0.29 -3.52
C ILE A 55 -4.16 -0.05 -5.00
N GLY A 56 -3.25 -0.82 -5.61
CA GLY A 56 -3.01 -0.80 -7.05
C GLY A 56 -4.15 -1.40 -7.86
N GLY A 57 -4.15 -1.18 -9.18
CA GLY A 57 -5.17 -1.67 -10.12
C GLY A 57 -4.76 -2.85 -10.99
N GLY A 58 -3.54 -3.39 -10.81
CA GLY A 58 -2.92 -4.37 -11.71
C GLY A 58 -3.63 -5.73 -11.84
N ASN A 59 -4.55 -6.05 -10.94
CA ASN A 59 -5.41 -7.24 -11.02
C ASN A 59 -6.56 -7.08 -12.02
N LEU A 60 -7.01 -5.86 -12.28
CA LEU A 60 -8.13 -5.54 -13.16
C LEU A 60 -7.68 -4.95 -14.49
N PHE A 61 -6.59 -4.17 -14.48
CA PHE A 61 -6.11 -3.48 -15.66
C PHE A 61 -4.59 -3.36 -15.67
N ARG A 62 -3.96 -3.81 -16.78
CA ARG A 62 -2.52 -3.72 -17.02
C ARG A 62 -2.24 -2.84 -18.23
N GLY A 63 -2.09 -1.53 -18.00
CA GLY A 63 -1.87 -0.53 -19.05
C GLY A 63 -0.62 -0.74 -19.89
N ALA A 64 0.44 -1.33 -19.32
CA ALA A 64 1.69 -1.57 -20.04
C ALA A 64 1.55 -2.48 -21.26
N GLY A 65 0.65 -3.46 -21.24
CA GLY A 65 0.36 -4.33 -22.39
C GLY A 65 -0.37 -3.59 -23.50
N LEU A 66 -1.35 -2.77 -23.14
CA LEU A 66 -2.17 -2.00 -24.08
C LEU A 66 -1.41 -0.79 -24.66
N ALA A 67 -0.51 -0.18 -23.90
CA ALA A 67 0.37 0.87 -24.41
C ALA A 67 1.28 0.35 -25.51
N LYS A 68 1.80 -0.88 -25.38
CA LYS A 68 2.57 -1.55 -26.45
C LYS A 68 1.72 -1.84 -27.69
N ALA A 69 0.41 -1.98 -27.56
CA ALA A 69 -0.55 -2.17 -28.64
C ALA A 69 -1.07 -0.84 -29.23
N GLY A 70 -0.49 0.32 -28.87
CA GLY A 70 -0.81 1.62 -29.43
C GLY A 70 -1.84 2.45 -28.64
N MET A 71 -2.26 2.00 -27.46
CA MET A 71 -3.13 2.82 -26.59
C MET A 71 -2.40 4.05 -26.08
N ASN A 72 -3.07 5.18 -26.05
CA ASN A 72 -2.55 6.41 -25.45
C ASN A 72 -2.26 6.19 -23.95
N ARG A 73 -1.07 6.54 -23.50
CA ARG A 73 -0.62 6.33 -22.12
C ARG A 73 -1.53 7.02 -21.10
N VAL A 74 -1.99 8.25 -21.37
CA VAL A 74 -2.88 9.00 -20.47
C VAL A 74 -4.20 8.25 -20.28
N VAL A 75 -4.77 7.70 -21.37
CA VAL A 75 -6.00 6.89 -21.31
C VAL A 75 -5.79 5.64 -20.47
N GLY A 76 -4.68 4.92 -20.70
CA GLY A 76 -4.33 3.74 -19.93
C GLY A 76 -4.16 4.02 -18.44
N ASP A 77 -3.52 5.14 -18.09
CA ASP A 77 -3.34 5.54 -16.71
C ASP A 77 -4.67 5.92 -16.03
N HIS A 78 -5.60 6.58 -16.73
CA HIS A 78 -6.95 6.81 -16.20
C HIS A 78 -7.73 5.50 -15.98
N MET A 79 -7.61 4.54 -16.89
CA MET A 79 -8.22 3.21 -16.68
C MET A 79 -7.61 2.51 -15.45
N GLY A 80 -6.30 2.62 -15.25
CA GLY A 80 -5.64 2.14 -14.05
C GLY A 80 -6.14 2.82 -12.77
N MET A 81 -6.37 4.13 -12.79
CA MET A 81 -6.98 4.88 -11.68
C MET A 81 -8.37 4.35 -11.35
N LEU A 82 -9.22 4.14 -12.36
CA LEU A 82 -10.57 3.57 -12.17
C LEU A 82 -10.51 2.14 -11.61
N ALA A 83 -9.54 1.33 -12.04
CA ALA A 83 -9.31 -0.01 -11.48
C ALA A 83 -8.99 0.05 -9.96
N THR A 84 -8.22 1.04 -9.52
CA THR A 84 -7.96 1.23 -8.08
C THR A 84 -9.22 1.61 -7.30
N VAL A 85 -10.14 2.35 -7.91
CA VAL A 85 -11.44 2.69 -7.29
C VAL A 85 -12.30 1.44 -7.11
N MET A 86 -12.35 0.55 -8.12
CA MET A 86 -13.06 -0.74 -8.01
C MET A 86 -12.50 -1.58 -6.87
N ASN A 87 -11.17 -1.70 -6.77
CA ASN A 87 -10.52 -2.39 -5.64
C ASN A 87 -10.83 -1.72 -4.29
N GLY A 88 -10.85 -0.39 -4.26
CA GLY A 88 -11.19 0.39 -3.08
C GLY A 88 -12.64 0.16 -2.61
N LEU A 89 -13.59 0.08 -3.53
CA LEU A 89 -14.99 -0.26 -3.23
C LEU A 89 -15.11 -1.65 -2.62
N ALA A 90 -14.44 -2.64 -3.20
CA ALA A 90 -14.44 -4.02 -2.71
C ALA A 90 -13.80 -4.12 -1.31
N MET A 91 -12.68 -3.43 -1.08
CA MET A 91 -12.03 -3.38 0.23
C MET A 91 -12.88 -2.68 1.27
N ARG A 92 -13.55 -1.58 0.93
CA ARG A 92 -14.48 -0.88 1.83
C ARG A 92 -15.62 -1.80 2.27
N ASP A 93 -16.20 -2.53 1.33
CA ASP A 93 -17.28 -3.48 1.62
C ASP A 93 -16.80 -4.59 2.58
N SER A 94 -15.65 -5.18 2.29
CA SER A 94 -15.07 -6.23 3.14
C SER A 94 -14.75 -5.71 4.56
N LEU A 95 -14.21 -4.50 4.70
CA LEU A 95 -13.99 -3.87 5.99
C LEU A 95 -15.30 -3.65 6.75
N HIS A 96 -16.36 -3.19 6.08
CA HIS A 96 -17.68 -3.01 6.70
C HIS A 96 -18.27 -4.33 7.17
N ARG A 97 -18.13 -5.42 6.38
CA ARG A 97 -18.53 -6.76 6.82
C ARG A 97 -17.72 -7.26 8.03
N ALA A 98 -16.48 -6.82 8.16
CA ALA A 98 -15.65 -7.08 9.34
C ALA A 98 -15.93 -6.12 10.52
N TYR A 99 -16.96 -5.27 10.43
CA TYR A 99 -17.33 -4.24 11.44
C TYR A 99 -16.26 -3.16 11.63
N VAL A 100 -15.48 -2.85 10.58
CA VAL A 100 -14.53 -1.75 10.55
C VAL A 100 -15.12 -0.59 9.76
N ASN A 101 -15.21 0.59 10.37
CA ASN A 101 -15.62 1.79 9.67
C ASN A 101 -14.54 2.23 8.67
N ALA A 102 -14.89 2.24 7.38
CA ALA A 102 -13.99 2.65 6.31
C ALA A 102 -14.61 3.69 5.37
N ARG A 103 -13.81 4.62 4.90
CA ARG A 103 -14.18 5.62 3.90
C ARG A 103 -13.29 5.44 2.67
N LEU A 104 -13.89 5.59 1.50
CA LEU A 104 -13.18 5.58 0.21
C LEU A 104 -13.15 6.99 -0.34
N MET A 105 -11.95 7.49 -0.60
CA MET A 105 -11.70 8.80 -1.20
C MET A 105 -10.95 8.62 -2.52
N SER A 106 -11.33 9.36 -3.54
CA SER A 106 -10.71 9.32 -4.86
C SER A 106 -10.02 10.63 -5.21
N ALA A 107 -8.82 10.54 -5.77
CA ALA A 107 -8.08 11.70 -6.28
C ALA A 107 -8.70 12.32 -7.53
N ILE A 108 -9.57 11.59 -8.24
CA ILE A 108 -10.41 12.11 -9.34
C ILE A 108 -11.87 12.15 -8.90
N PRO A 109 -12.65 13.17 -9.28
CA PRO A 109 -14.07 13.26 -8.91
C PRO A 109 -14.89 12.10 -9.48
N LEU A 110 -15.59 11.37 -8.60
CA LEU A 110 -16.47 10.26 -8.94
C LEU A 110 -17.77 10.37 -8.13
N ASN A 111 -18.56 11.40 -8.46
CA ASN A 111 -19.78 11.74 -7.74
C ASN A 111 -20.76 10.56 -7.66
N GLY A 112 -21.30 10.32 -6.48
CA GLY A 112 -22.22 9.21 -6.23
C GLY A 112 -21.57 7.85 -6.01
N VAL A 113 -20.22 7.73 -6.14
CA VAL A 113 -19.47 6.49 -5.95
C VAL A 113 -18.62 6.53 -4.68
N CYS A 114 -17.84 7.59 -4.50
CA CYS A 114 -16.97 7.81 -3.36
C CYS A 114 -16.72 9.29 -3.11
N ASP A 115 -16.10 9.61 -1.99
CA ASP A 115 -15.75 10.98 -1.63
C ASP A 115 -14.60 11.51 -2.48
N ASN A 116 -14.56 12.82 -2.71
CA ASN A 116 -13.37 13.46 -3.25
C ASN A 116 -12.27 13.49 -2.18
N TYR A 117 -11.03 13.24 -2.60
CA TYR A 117 -9.91 13.28 -1.67
C TYR A 117 -9.70 14.66 -1.08
N SER A 118 -9.60 14.72 0.23
CA SER A 118 -9.17 15.86 1.02
C SER A 118 -8.26 15.36 2.13
N TRP A 119 -7.03 15.86 2.17
CA TRP A 119 -6.06 15.47 3.20
C TRP A 119 -6.54 15.79 4.63
N ALA A 120 -7.18 16.94 4.80
CA ALA A 120 -7.70 17.38 6.10
C ALA A 120 -8.85 16.48 6.60
N GLU A 121 -9.75 16.09 5.69
CA GLU A 121 -10.82 15.14 6.01
C GLU A 121 -10.25 13.74 6.27
N ALA A 122 -9.29 13.28 5.48
CA ALA A 122 -8.61 12.01 5.70
C ALA A 122 -7.99 11.93 7.10
N ILE A 123 -7.25 12.97 7.53
CA ILE A 123 -6.68 13.04 8.89
C ILE A 123 -7.80 13.02 9.95
N SER A 124 -8.88 13.77 9.75
CA SER A 124 -10.02 13.80 10.67
C SER A 124 -10.64 12.41 10.83
N LEU A 125 -10.85 11.69 9.73
CA LEU A 125 -11.38 10.32 9.73
C LEU A 125 -10.45 9.35 10.46
N LEU A 126 -9.15 9.41 10.18
CA LEU A 126 -8.12 8.59 10.84
C LEU A 126 -8.08 8.81 12.35
N ARG A 127 -8.17 10.06 12.80
CA ARG A 127 -8.24 10.42 14.24
C ARG A 127 -9.50 9.88 14.93
N ASN A 128 -10.57 9.64 14.16
CA ASN A 128 -11.82 9.06 14.63
C ASN A 128 -11.88 7.53 14.37
N ASN A 129 -10.73 6.86 14.33
CA ASN A 129 -10.60 5.40 14.16
C ASN A 129 -11.30 4.84 12.92
N ARG A 130 -11.37 5.62 11.84
CA ARG A 130 -11.85 5.14 10.55
C ARG A 130 -10.68 4.80 9.64
N VAL A 131 -10.78 3.70 8.95
CA VAL A 131 -9.84 3.37 7.86
C VAL A 131 -10.15 4.26 6.67
N VAL A 132 -9.13 4.84 6.05
CA VAL A 132 -9.28 5.67 4.85
C VAL A 132 -8.62 4.98 3.68
N ILE A 133 -9.40 4.62 2.67
CA ILE A 133 -8.92 4.02 1.42
C ILE A 133 -8.76 5.14 0.41
N LEU A 134 -7.57 5.28 -0.14
CA LEU A 134 -7.14 6.36 -1.02
C LEU A 134 -6.97 5.80 -2.44
N ALA A 135 -7.92 6.08 -3.31
CA ALA A 135 -7.99 5.55 -4.68
C ALA A 135 -7.65 6.59 -5.75
N ALA A 136 -7.58 6.15 -7.00
CA ALA A 136 -7.19 6.93 -8.18
C ALA A 136 -5.76 7.48 -8.12
N GLY A 137 -4.89 6.85 -7.35
CA GLY A 137 -3.47 7.19 -7.32
C GLY A 137 -3.20 8.64 -6.89
N THR A 138 -2.38 9.33 -7.67
CA THR A 138 -2.13 10.77 -7.49
C THR A 138 -3.22 11.65 -8.13
N GLY A 139 -4.11 11.07 -8.94
CA GLY A 139 -5.03 11.80 -9.82
C GLY A 139 -4.41 12.28 -11.12
N ASN A 140 -3.12 12.03 -11.33
CA ASN A 140 -2.37 12.45 -12.52
C ASN A 140 -1.80 11.24 -13.27
N PRO A 141 -1.83 11.22 -14.61
CA PRO A 141 -1.11 10.24 -15.41
C PRO A 141 0.39 10.25 -15.15
N PHE A 142 1.09 9.19 -15.58
CA PHE A 142 2.54 8.98 -15.48
C PHE A 142 3.08 8.66 -14.09
N PHE A 143 2.27 8.66 -13.06
CA PHE A 143 2.65 8.23 -11.71
C PHE A 143 2.15 6.83 -11.40
N THR A 144 2.89 6.13 -10.55
CA THR A 144 2.51 4.79 -10.08
C THR A 144 1.72 4.84 -8.77
N THR A 145 1.22 3.69 -8.33
CA THR A 145 0.63 3.55 -6.99
C THR A 145 1.67 3.64 -5.88
N ASP A 146 2.95 3.38 -6.14
CA ASP A 146 4.02 3.62 -5.18
C ASP A 146 4.22 5.12 -4.95
N SER A 147 4.23 5.93 -6.03
CA SER A 147 4.25 7.40 -5.93
C SER A 147 3.04 7.92 -5.16
N ALA A 148 1.85 7.38 -5.43
CA ALA A 148 0.64 7.74 -4.69
C ALA A 148 0.76 7.38 -3.20
N ALA A 149 1.28 6.21 -2.87
CA ALA A 149 1.43 5.78 -1.48
C ALA A 149 2.36 6.71 -0.69
N CYS A 150 3.50 7.11 -1.28
CA CYS A 150 4.41 8.05 -0.63
C CYS A 150 3.77 9.44 -0.48
N LEU A 151 3.13 9.98 -1.54
CA LEU A 151 2.43 11.26 -1.49
C LEU A 151 1.35 11.27 -0.41
N ARG A 152 0.45 10.29 -0.42
CA ARG A 152 -0.63 10.18 0.58
C ARG A 152 -0.10 9.95 1.98
N GLY A 153 0.98 9.15 2.13
CA GLY A 153 1.66 8.93 3.41
C GLY A 153 2.14 10.24 4.04
N ILE A 154 2.76 11.11 3.23
CA ILE A 154 3.21 12.44 3.67
C ILE A 154 2.02 13.33 4.04
N GLU A 155 1.01 13.42 3.16
CA GLU A 155 -0.16 14.28 3.36
C GLU A 155 -0.98 13.91 4.59
N ILE A 156 -1.12 12.62 4.90
CA ILE A 156 -1.83 12.16 6.10
C ILE A 156 -0.94 12.07 7.34
N GLU A 157 0.30 12.50 7.28
CA GLU A 157 1.27 12.45 8.39
C GLU A 157 1.47 11.01 8.91
N ALA A 158 1.68 10.06 8.01
CA ALA A 158 1.96 8.67 8.40
C ALA A 158 3.37 8.52 8.97
N ASP A 159 3.52 7.70 9.99
CA ASP A 159 4.83 7.37 10.59
C ASP A 159 5.68 6.49 9.66
N VAL A 160 5.02 5.74 8.77
CA VAL A 160 5.66 4.79 7.84
C VAL A 160 4.74 4.44 6.68
N VAL A 161 5.31 4.17 5.52
CA VAL A 161 4.66 3.46 4.41
C VAL A 161 4.99 1.98 4.51
N LEU A 162 3.98 1.14 4.64
CA LEU A 162 4.10 -0.31 4.65
C LEU A 162 3.83 -0.82 3.23
N LYS A 163 4.87 -1.21 2.51
CA LYS A 163 4.76 -1.82 1.18
C LYS A 163 4.59 -3.32 1.31
N ALA A 164 3.37 -3.79 1.15
CA ALA A 164 3.03 -5.19 1.14
C ALA A 164 3.37 -5.83 -0.21
N THR A 165 4.17 -6.89 -0.19
CA THR A 165 4.67 -7.61 -1.36
C THR A 165 4.47 -9.12 -1.21
N LYS A 166 4.90 -9.88 -2.23
CA LYS A 166 4.95 -11.35 -2.20
C LYS A 166 6.31 -11.89 -1.73
N VAL A 167 7.32 -11.02 -1.58
CA VAL A 167 8.67 -11.35 -1.12
C VAL A 167 8.90 -10.81 0.29
N ASP A 168 9.80 -11.45 1.02
CA ASP A 168 10.00 -11.21 2.45
C ASP A 168 10.53 -9.80 2.78
N GLY A 169 11.21 -9.16 1.84
CA GLY A 169 11.79 -7.84 1.99
C GLY A 169 12.62 -7.46 0.78
N VAL A 170 13.61 -6.61 0.97
CA VAL A 170 14.59 -6.22 -0.06
C VAL A 170 15.81 -7.13 0.04
N PHE A 171 16.21 -7.69 -1.08
CA PHE A 171 17.33 -8.64 -1.19
C PHE A 171 18.50 -8.04 -1.97
N THR A 172 19.68 -8.61 -1.78
CA THR A 172 20.91 -8.26 -2.53
C THR A 172 20.80 -8.55 -4.02
N ALA A 173 19.95 -9.50 -4.40
CA ALA A 173 19.60 -9.89 -5.78
C ALA A 173 18.19 -10.49 -5.78
N ASP A 174 17.64 -10.81 -6.94
CA ASP A 174 16.35 -11.49 -7.06
C ASP A 174 16.44 -12.93 -6.48
N PRO A 175 15.79 -13.20 -5.32
CA PRO A 175 15.91 -14.51 -4.67
C PRO A 175 15.31 -15.66 -5.47
N ALA A 176 14.48 -15.37 -6.48
CA ALA A 176 13.96 -16.39 -7.39
C ALA A 176 15.00 -16.83 -8.44
N LYS A 177 16.02 -16.02 -8.69
CA LYS A 177 17.08 -16.26 -9.67
C LYS A 177 18.42 -16.58 -9.04
N ASP A 178 18.67 -16.03 -7.85
CA ASP A 178 19.92 -16.20 -7.13
C ASP A 178 19.63 -16.74 -5.72
N PRO A 179 19.85 -18.05 -5.49
CA PRO A 179 19.64 -18.66 -4.16
C PRO A 179 20.60 -18.12 -3.07
N SER A 180 21.68 -17.42 -3.45
CA SER A 180 22.62 -16.81 -2.52
C SER A 180 22.18 -15.40 -2.07
N ALA A 181 21.10 -14.86 -2.66
CA ALA A 181 20.57 -13.57 -2.30
C ALA A 181 20.19 -13.52 -0.81
N THR A 182 20.68 -12.51 -0.10
CA THR A 182 20.38 -12.28 1.31
C THR A 182 19.47 -11.08 1.48
N MET A 183 18.54 -11.17 2.43
CA MET A 183 17.63 -10.09 2.76
C MET A 183 18.31 -9.06 3.66
N TYR A 184 18.08 -7.78 3.38
CA TYR A 184 18.47 -6.70 4.26
C TYR A 184 17.44 -6.53 5.40
N ASP A 185 17.92 -6.39 6.63
CA ASP A 185 17.05 -6.00 7.76
C ASP A 185 16.72 -4.51 7.68
N GLN A 186 17.72 -3.70 7.33
CA GLN A 186 17.61 -2.24 7.19
C GLN A 186 18.49 -1.72 6.07
N LEU A 187 18.07 -0.66 5.42
CA LEU A 187 18.80 0.08 4.40
C LEU A 187 18.59 1.58 4.60
N THR A 188 19.56 2.38 4.18
CA THR A 188 19.36 3.81 3.98
C THR A 188 18.83 4.09 2.59
N TYR A 189 18.20 5.26 2.39
CA TYR A 189 17.79 5.69 1.05
C TYR A 189 18.97 5.75 0.07
N SER A 190 20.15 6.21 0.55
CA SER A 190 21.37 6.28 -0.26
C SER A 190 21.82 4.89 -0.69
N GLU A 191 21.84 3.92 0.21
CA GLU A 191 22.21 2.54 -0.13
C GLU A 191 21.30 1.90 -1.17
N VAL A 192 19.97 2.18 -1.10
CA VAL A 192 19.02 1.70 -2.11
C VAL A 192 19.32 2.31 -3.48
N LEU A 193 19.64 3.60 -3.54
CA LEU A 193 19.99 4.31 -4.79
C LEU A 193 21.34 3.84 -5.34
N ASP A 194 22.38 3.79 -4.50
CA ASP A 194 23.74 3.42 -4.90
C ASP A 194 23.82 1.96 -5.40
N LYS A 195 23.01 1.08 -4.81
CA LYS A 195 22.92 -0.33 -5.20
C LYS A 195 21.85 -0.60 -6.28
N GLU A 196 21.18 0.43 -6.78
CA GLU A 196 20.10 0.34 -7.78
C GLU A 196 19.01 -0.69 -7.42
N LEU A 197 18.68 -0.82 -6.12
CA LEU A 197 17.69 -1.78 -5.64
C LEU A 197 16.26 -1.37 -6.07
N LYS A 198 15.56 -2.29 -6.71
CA LYS A 198 14.20 -2.05 -7.25
C LYS A 198 13.13 -2.17 -6.17
N VAL A 199 13.10 -1.23 -5.25
CA VAL A 199 12.10 -1.18 -4.16
C VAL A 199 10.80 -0.53 -4.63
N MET A 200 10.89 0.64 -5.22
CA MET A 200 9.79 1.46 -5.76
C MET A 200 10.28 2.17 -7.03
N ASP A 201 9.37 2.85 -7.74
CA ASP A 201 9.81 3.78 -8.78
C ASP A 201 10.57 4.98 -8.17
N LEU A 202 11.43 5.58 -8.99
CA LEU A 202 12.33 6.63 -8.53
C LEU A 202 11.58 7.86 -7.97
N ALA A 203 10.45 8.22 -8.55
CA ALA A 203 9.66 9.37 -8.09
C ALA A 203 9.10 9.12 -6.69
N ALA A 204 8.54 7.93 -6.43
CA ALA A 204 8.06 7.52 -5.12
C ALA A 204 9.19 7.55 -4.09
N PHE A 205 10.33 6.98 -4.47
CA PHE A 205 11.48 6.82 -3.58
C PHE A 205 12.10 8.17 -3.20
N THR A 206 12.28 9.07 -4.19
CA THR A 206 12.81 10.42 -3.97
C THR A 206 11.87 11.23 -3.07
N LEU A 207 10.56 11.14 -3.30
CA LEU A 207 9.56 11.82 -2.48
C LEU A 207 9.63 11.36 -1.01
N ALA A 208 9.71 10.05 -0.77
CA ALA A 208 9.83 9.50 0.58
C ALA A 208 11.13 9.96 1.27
N ARG A 209 12.27 9.91 0.56
CA ARG A 209 13.56 10.37 1.06
C ARG A 209 13.52 11.85 1.46
N ASP A 210 13.04 12.72 0.56
CA ASP A 210 13.07 14.17 0.78
C ASP A 210 12.17 14.60 1.95
N HIS A 211 11.14 13.80 2.27
CA HIS A 211 10.25 14.00 3.42
C HIS A 211 10.56 13.09 4.61
N LYS A 212 11.66 12.33 4.58
CA LYS A 212 12.09 11.43 5.66
C LYS A 212 11.02 10.43 6.09
N LEU A 213 10.18 10.02 5.14
CA LEU A 213 9.09 9.06 5.38
C LEU A 213 9.64 7.63 5.29
N PRO A 214 9.74 6.89 6.40
CA PRO A 214 10.24 5.52 6.38
C PRO A 214 9.37 4.62 5.49
N ILE A 215 10.01 3.65 4.84
CA ILE A 215 9.34 2.62 4.05
C ILE A 215 9.70 1.27 4.65
N ARG A 216 8.71 0.42 4.91
CA ARG A 216 8.95 -0.98 5.26
C ARG A 216 8.37 -1.90 4.20
N VAL A 217 9.23 -2.74 3.64
CA VAL A 217 8.85 -3.76 2.65
C VAL A 217 8.72 -5.09 3.36
N PHE A 218 7.58 -5.77 3.24
CA PHE A 218 7.33 -7.03 3.92
C PHE A 218 6.43 -7.96 3.11
N ASN A 219 6.42 -9.25 3.47
CA ASN A 219 5.60 -10.26 2.81
C ASN A 219 4.22 -10.38 3.48
N MET A 220 3.19 -9.93 2.78
CA MET A 220 1.81 -10.00 3.27
C MET A 220 1.20 -11.41 3.25
N ASN A 221 1.82 -12.37 2.57
CA ASN A 221 1.34 -13.74 2.54
C ASN A 221 1.70 -14.52 3.82
N LYS A 222 2.60 -13.98 4.64
CA LYS A 222 2.91 -14.56 5.96
C LYS A 222 1.81 -14.19 6.96
N PRO A 223 1.10 -15.15 7.54
CA PRO A 223 0.08 -14.86 8.56
C PRO A 223 0.63 -14.01 9.69
N GLY A 224 -0.07 -12.92 10.05
CA GLY A 224 0.31 -12.01 11.12
C GLY A 224 1.52 -11.12 10.85
N ALA A 225 2.08 -11.11 9.62
CA ALA A 225 3.22 -10.25 9.28
C ALA A 225 2.92 -8.77 9.49
N LEU A 226 1.74 -8.30 9.08
CA LEU A 226 1.33 -6.92 9.27
C LEU A 226 1.30 -6.52 10.75
N ARG A 227 0.79 -7.39 11.62
CA ARG A 227 0.81 -7.16 13.06
C ARG A 227 2.23 -7.12 13.61
N ARG A 228 3.10 -8.09 13.23
CA ARG A 228 4.51 -8.10 13.67
C ARG A 228 5.25 -6.82 13.29
N VAL A 229 5.03 -6.33 12.07
CA VAL A 229 5.60 -5.05 11.60
C VAL A 229 5.22 -3.90 12.54
N VAL A 230 3.93 -3.73 12.85
CA VAL A 230 3.47 -2.60 13.66
C VAL A 230 3.83 -2.74 15.14
N MET A 231 4.11 -3.97 15.60
CA MET A 231 4.63 -4.23 16.95
C MET A 231 6.14 -4.06 17.06
N GLY A 232 6.84 -3.71 15.96
CA GLY A 232 8.28 -3.48 15.95
C GLY A 232 9.13 -4.75 15.90
N GLU A 233 8.52 -5.89 15.59
CA GLU A 233 9.24 -7.13 15.41
C GLU A 233 10.06 -7.13 14.11
N LYS A 234 11.07 -8.00 14.02
CA LYS A 234 11.88 -8.16 12.81
C LYS A 234 11.05 -8.83 11.71
N GLU A 235 10.43 -8.03 10.88
CA GLU A 235 9.65 -8.46 9.72
C GLU A 235 9.95 -7.55 8.53
N GLY A 236 10.43 -8.11 7.43
CA GLY A 236 10.76 -7.36 6.22
C GLY A 236 12.01 -6.49 6.35
N THR A 237 12.13 -5.53 5.44
CA THR A 237 13.24 -4.55 5.36
C THR A 237 12.73 -3.14 5.66
N LEU A 238 13.38 -2.46 6.60
CA LEU A 238 13.13 -1.04 6.88
C LEU A 238 14.08 -0.18 6.06
N ILE A 239 13.54 0.85 5.38
CA ILE A 239 14.31 1.85 4.64
C ILE A 239 14.06 3.21 5.30
N THR A 240 15.14 3.88 5.68
CA THR A 240 15.11 5.15 6.41
C THR A 240 16.34 6.01 6.07
N GLU A 241 16.61 7.07 6.80
CA GLU A 241 17.84 7.87 6.68
C GLU A 241 19.08 7.11 7.13
#